data_b38f8de1655a357191281af729e3defa
#
_entry.id   b38f8de1655a357191281af729e3defa
#
_cell.length_a   1.000
_cell.length_b   1.000
_cell.length_c   1.000
_cell.angle_alpha   90.00
_cell.angle_beta   90.00
_cell.angle_gamma   90.00
#
_symmetry.space_group_name_H-M   'P 1'
#
loop_
_entity.id
_entity.type
_entity.pdbx_description
1 polymer ?
#
loop_
_entity_poly.entity_id
_entity_poly.type
_entity_poly.pdbx_seq_one_letter_code
_entity_poly.pdbx_strand_id
1 'polypeptide(L)'
;MQHKIIHLHQTASTNDYLRALPSPQDDSMTVVYADWQTAGRGQGSNKWESEAGKNLLFSILVCPTSIDITRQFVLSMAGALAVKAALDKYTDGISLKWPTDIYWHDRKISGTLIETSVKGRTLARCIYGIGLNVNQREFHSDAPNPVSLYNIIGVETPTEQLLDEIVQHFDHYYSLAVGGHSDHIVSQYHAALYRREGLHLYEDTSTGEQFSARIDHVSVDGRLHLALSDGTRREYTLKEVRFVLD
;
A
#
# COMPACT_ATOMS: atom_id res chain seq x y z
N MET A 1 -16.46 11.61 -5.40
CA MET A 1 -15.44 12.69 -5.28
C MET A 1 -15.03 13.17 -6.66
N GLN A 2 -14.66 14.48 -6.87
CA GLN A 2 -14.07 14.92 -8.14
C GLN A 2 -12.63 14.46 -8.26
N HIS A 3 -12.25 13.92 -9.42
CA HIS A 3 -10.91 13.40 -9.70
C HIS A 3 -10.22 14.26 -10.75
N LYS A 4 -8.98 14.68 -10.49
CA LYS A 4 -8.09 15.25 -11.49
C LYS A 4 -6.99 14.24 -11.77
N ILE A 5 -6.91 13.71 -12.99
CA ILE A 5 -5.88 12.75 -13.41
C ILE A 5 -4.87 13.47 -14.30
N ILE A 6 -3.58 13.31 -14.02
CA ILE A 6 -2.45 13.90 -14.74
C ILE A 6 -1.53 12.77 -15.19
N HIS A 7 -1.30 12.66 -16.49
CA HIS A 7 -0.34 11.74 -17.08
C HIS A 7 1.00 12.43 -17.32
N LEU A 8 2.08 11.76 -16.98
CA LEU A 8 3.46 12.20 -17.24
C LEU A 8 4.21 11.09 -17.99
N HIS A 9 4.90 11.43 -19.07
CA HIS A 9 5.78 10.46 -19.74
C HIS A 9 6.95 10.07 -18.81
N GLN A 10 7.50 11.04 -18.08
CA GLN A 10 8.63 10.81 -17.17
C GLN A 10 8.60 11.81 -16.01
N THR A 11 8.97 11.34 -14.83
CA THR A 11 9.21 12.19 -13.65
C THR A 11 10.28 11.57 -12.76
N ALA A 12 10.84 12.32 -11.83
CA ALA A 12 11.71 11.77 -10.80
C ALA A 12 10.90 10.83 -9.87
N SER A 13 9.76 11.33 -9.37
CA SER A 13 8.83 10.61 -8.50
C SER A 13 7.45 11.25 -8.60
N THR A 14 6.39 10.44 -8.73
CA THR A 14 5.00 10.92 -8.72
C THR A 14 4.61 11.54 -7.37
N ASN A 15 5.18 11.04 -6.25
CA ASN A 15 5.01 11.68 -4.94
C ASN A 15 5.61 13.09 -4.89
N ASP A 16 6.84 13.26 -5.41
CA ASP A 16 7.50 14.56 -5.42
C ASP A 16 6.76 15.56 -6.31
N TYR A 17 6.23 15.09 -7.43
CA TYR A 17 5.37 15.90 -8.29
C TYR A 17 4.13 16.41 -7.54
N LEU A 18 3.40 15.51 -6.86
CA LEU A 18 2.22 15.91 -6.08
C LEU A 18 2.57 16.79 -4.87
N ARG A 19 3.74 16.58 -4.26
CA ARG A 19 4.19 17.41 -3.14
C ARG A 19 4.36 18.88 -3.55
N ALA A 20 4.77 19.14 -4.79
CA ALA A 20 4.96 20.49 -5.34
C ALA A 20 3.62 21.15 -5.74
N LEU A 21 2.54 20.40 -5.89
CA LEU A 21 1.23 20.96 -6.22
C LEU A 21 0.55 21.57 -4.99
N PRO A 22 -0.34 22.58 -5.18
CA PRO A 22 -1.21 23.05 -4.12
C PRO A 22 -2.14 21.90 -3.66
N SER A 23 -2.60 21.98 -2.41
CA SER A 23 -3.61 21.06 -1.91
C SER A 23 -4.88 21.17 -2.75
N PRO A 24 -5.54 20.04 -3.08
CA PRO A 24 -6.84 20.08 -3.71
C PRO A 24 -7.82 20.86 -2.82
N GLN A 25 -8.72 21.59 -3.44
CA GLN A 25 -9.80 22.28 -2.74
C GLN A 25 -10.98 21.32 -2.61
N ASP A 26 -11.71 21.43 -1.51
CA ASP A 26 -12.86 20.59 -1.18
C ASP A 26 -12.50 19.07 -1.11
N ASP A 27 -13.52 18.23 -1.13
CA ASP A 27 -13.38 16.76 -1.11
C ASP A 27 -12.96 16.20 -2.48
N SER A 28 -11.91 16.76 -3.10
CA SER A 28 -11.39 16.28 -4.38
C SER A 28 -10.07 15.53 -4.21
N MET A 29 -9.74 14.66 -5.18
CA MET A 29 -8.45 14.01 -5.25
C MET A 29 -7.69 14.40 -6.51
N THR A 30 -6.36 14.46 -6.41
CA THR A 30 -5.47 14.60 -7.57
C THR A 30 -4.66 13.32 -7.71
N VAL A 31 -4.75 12.71 -8.89
CA VAL A 31 -4.01 11.50 -9.26
C VAL A 31 -2.95 11.89 -10.30
N VAL A 32 -1.73 11.43 -10.09
CA VAL A 32 -0.64 11.54 -11.07
C VAL A 32 -0.11 10.16 -11.35
N TYR A 33 0.03 9.80 -12.63
CA TYR A 33 0.72 8.58 -13.03
C TYR A 33 1.79 8.88 -14.07
N ALA A 34 2.80 8.03 -14.13
CA ALA A 34 3.93 8.20 -15.03
C ALA A 34 4.30 6.89 -15.73
N ASP A 35 4.71 6.99 -17.01
CA ASP A 35 5.23 5.85 -17.75
C ASP A 35 6.57 5.41 -17.19
N TRP A 36 7.37 6.35 -16.64
CA TRP A 36 8.64 6.06 -16.02
C TRP A 36 9.00 7.02 -14.89
N GLN A 37 9.55 6.46 -13.80
CA GLN A 37 10.17 7.20 -12.70
C GLN A 37 11.69 7.01 -12.69
N THR A 38 12.46 8.10 -12.79
CA THR A 38 13.92 8.06 -12.78
C THR A 38 14.51 7.90 -11.38
N ALA A 39 13.72 8.20 -10.33
CA ALA A 39 14.11 8.09 -8.93
C ALA A 39 12.95 7.52 -8.09
N GLY A 40 12.38 6.39 -8.52
CA GLY A 40 11.32 5.67 -7.81
C GLY A 40 11.76 5.32 -6.39
N ARG A 41 10.94 5.66 -5.40
CA ARG A 41 11.23 5.47 -3.97
C ARG A 41 10.32 4.43 -3.34
N GLY A 42 10.91 3.59 -2.49
CA GLY A 42 10.20 2.78 -1.51
C GLY A 42 10.34 3.38 -0.11
N GLN A 43 10.11 2.57 0.90
CA GLN A 43 10.19 2.99 2.29
C GLN A 43 11.64 3.10 2.76
N GLY A 44 11.98 4.21 3.44
CA GLY A 44 13.34 4.50 3.91
C GLY A 44 14.30 4.76 2.75
N SER A 45 15.36 3.96 2.63
CA SER A 45 16.36 4.03 1.55
C SER A 45 16.07 3.14 0.36
N ASN A 46 14.98 2.37 0.38
CA ASN A 46 14.64 1.44 -0.68
C ASN A 46 14.25 2.17 -1.97
N LYS A 47 14.64 1.60 -3.10
CA LYS A 47 14.23 2.04 -4.43
C LYS A 47 13.11 1.16 -4.95
N TRP A 48 12.27 1.73 -5.80
CA TRP A 48 11.28 0.98 -6.56
C TRP A 48 11.80 0.74 -7.97
N GLU A 49 12.00 -0.53 -8.33
CA GLU A 49 12.37 -0.93 -9.68
C GLU A 49 11.16 -0.89 -10.59
N SER A 50 11.32 -0.34 -11.79
CA SER A 50 10.28 -0.37 -12.81
C SER A 50 10.87 -0.20 -14.19
N GLU A 51 10.52 -1.07 -15.12
CA GLU A 51 10.75 -0.91 -16.54
C GLU A 51 9.78 0.14 -17.12
N ALA A 52 10.28 1.02 -17.99
CA ALA A 52 9.51 2.10 -18.58
C ALA A 52 8.28 1.58 -19.35
N GLY A 53 7.10 2.12 -19.05
CA GLY A 53 5.84 1.77 -19.71
C GLY A 53 5.29 0.38 -19.38
N LYS A 54 5.90 -0.36 -18.45
CA LYS A 54 5.45 -1.72 -18.12
C LYS A 54 4.63 -1.81 -16.83
N ASN A 55 4.81 -0.87 -15.93
CA ASN A 55 4.18 -0.91 -14.60
C ASN A 55 3.29 0.32 -14.39
N LEU A 56 2.40 0.24 -13.42
CA LEU A 56 1.59 1.36 -13.00
C LEU A 56 2.27 2.07 -11.82
N LEU A 57 2.80 3.27 -12.12
CA LEU A 57 3.51 4.12 -11.16
C LEU A 57 2.67 5.37 -10.96
N PHE A 58 2.00 5.47 -9.84
CA PHE A 58 1.07 6.59 -9.62
C PHE A 58 1.07 7.06 -8.17
N SER A 59 0.57 8.26 -7.97
CA SER A 59 0.32 8.81 -6.63
C SER A 59 -1.04 9.48 -6.57
N ILE A 60 -1.67 9.39 -5.40
CA ILE A 60 -2.96 10.02 -5.09
C ILE A 60 -2.75 11.02 -3.96
N LEU A 61 -3.18 12.26 -4.15
CA LEU A 61 -3.19 13.31 -3.14
C LEU A 61 -4.62 13.58 -2.69
N VAL A 62 -4.84 13.50 -1.38
CA VAL A 62 -6.10 13.85 -0.69
C VAL A 62 -5.83 14.69 0.56
N CYS A 63 -6.87 15.33 1.08
CA CYS A 63 -6.82 16.15 2.30
C CYS A 63 -7.78 15.61 3.37
N PRO A 64 -7.41 14.55 4.12
CA PRO A 64 -8.29 13.87 5.08
C PRO A 64 -8.38 14.63 6.42
N THR A 65 -8.89 15.85 6.41
CA THR A 65 -8.90 16.77 7.57
C THR A 65 -9.79 16.31 8.72
N SER A 66 -10.66 15.32 8.50
CA SER A 66 -11.47 14.68 9.54
C SER A 66 -10.75 13.57 10.31
N ILE A 67 -9.59 13.11 9.82
CA ILE A 67 -8.85 12.00 10.43
C ILE A 67 -7.86 12.51 11.48
N ASP A 68 -8.03 12.05 12.73
CA ASP A 68 -7.06 12.26 13.81
C ASP A 68 -5.77 11.49 13.52
N ILE A 69 -4.61 12.10 13.85
CA ILE A 69 -3.28 11.50 13.61
C ILE A 69 -3.11 10.12 14.26
N THR A 70 -3.78 9.87 15.39
CA THR A 70 -3.73 8.58 16.08
C THR A 70 -4.46 7.47 15.34
N ARG A 71 -5.23 7.81 14.30
CA ARG A 71 -5.98 6.88 13.46
C ARG A 71 -5.50 6.87 12.00
N GLN A 72 -4.35 7.46 11.74
CA GLN A 72 -3.84 7.65 10.37
C GLN A 72 -3.69 6.35 9.57
N PHE A 73 -3.45 5.21 10.24
CA PHE A 73 -3.25 3.94 9.55
C PHE A 73 -4.51 3.39 8.88
N VAL A 74 -5.70 3.87 9.27
CA VAL A 74 -6.96 3.57 8.57
C VAL A 74 -6.89 4.00 7.10
N LEU A 75 -6.18 5.10 6.81
CA LEU A 75 -5.95 5.54 5.43
C LEU A 75 -5.05 4.56 4.66
N SER A 76 -4.02 4.00 5.32
CA SER A 76 -3.18 2.95 4.71
C SER A 76 -3.99 1.70 4.39
N MET A 77 -4.86 1.28 5.32
CA MET A 77 -5.78 0.15 5.13
C MET A 77 -6.72 0.40 3.95
N ALA A 78 -7.31 1.61 3.87
CA ALA A 78 -8.22 2.00 2.78
C ALA A 78 -7.54 1.94 1.41
N GLY A 79 -6.33 2.51 1.30
CA GLY A 79 -5.55 2.48 0.06
C GLY A 79 -5.17 1.06 -0.37
N ALA A 80 -4.74 0.22 0.58
CA ALA A 80 -4.39 -1.19 0.31
C ALA A 80 -5.62 -2.00 -0.15
N LEU A 81 -6.77 -1.82 0.50
CA LEU A 81 -8.03 -2.45 0.10
C LEU A 81 -8.48 -2.03 -1.31
N ALA A 82 -8.27 -0.77 -1.67
CA ALA A 82 -8.61 -0.26 -3.00
C ALA A 82 -7.82 -0.96 -4.11
N VAL A 83 -6.50 -1.09 -3.93
CA VAL A 83 -5.65 -1.79 -4.90
C VAL A 83 -5.98 -3.29 -4.93
N LYS A 84 -6.19 -3.92 -3.76
CA LYS A 84 -6.61 -5.32 -3.70
C LYS A 84 -7.92 -5.55 -4.44
N ALA A 85 -8.95 -4.73 -4.22
CA ALA A 85 -10.26 -4.88 -4.84
C ALA A 85 -10.20 -4.78 -6.39
N ALA A 86 -9.29 -3.97 -6.93
CA ALA A 86 -9.05 -3.93 -8.36
C ALA A 86 -8.34 -5.20 -8.85
N LEU A 87 -7.30 -5.68 -8.12
CA LEU A 87 -6.56 -6.89 -8.49
C LEU A 87 -7.37 -8.17 -8.39
N ASP A 88 -8.30 -8.27 -7.44
CA ASP A 88 -9.21 -9.42 -7.26
C ASP A 88 -10.10 -9.70 -8.49
N LYS A 89 -10.21 -8.74 -9.42
CA LYS A 89 -10.91 -8.96 -10.71
C LYS A 89 -10.07 -9.76 -11.73
N TYR A 90 -8.78 -9.80 -11.53
CA TYR A 90 -7.83 -10.41 -12.47
C TYR A 90 -7.30 -11.77 -11.99
N THR A 91 -7.20 -11.96 -10.67
CA THR A 91 -6.63 -13.18 -10.09
C THR A 91 -7.06 -13.36 -8.65
N ASP A 92 -7.14 -14.62 -8.21
CA ASP A 92 -7.26 -14.98 -6.80
C ASP A 92 -5.91 -14.90 -6.08
N GLY A 93 -5.89 -15.03 -4.74
CA GLY A 93 -4.66 -15.12 -3.95
C GLY A 93 -4.01 -13.79 -3.59
N ILE A 94 -4.69 -12.66 -3.81
CA ILE A 94 -4.21 -11.33 -3.39
C ILE A 94 -4.44 -11.13 -1.90
N SER A 95 -3.39 -10.75 -1.17
CA SER A 95 -3.41 -10.49 0.27
C SER A 95 -2.63 -9.23 0.63
N LEU A 96 -2.93 -8.66 1.80
CA LEU A 96 -2.34 -7.43 2.29
C LEU A 96 -1.24 -7.75 3.31
N LYS A 97 0.01 -7.51 2.95
CA LYS A 97 1.12 -7.70 3.87
C LYS A 97 1.43 -6.39 4.58
N TRP A 98 1.22 -6.39 5.89
CA TRP A 98 1.58 -5.25 6.74
C TRP A 98 3.07 -4.87 6.55
N PRO A 99 3.40 -3.55 6.49
CA PRO A 99 2.48 -2.42 6.67
C PRO A 99 1.77 -1.95 5.38
N THR A 100 2.39 -2.04 4.20
CA THR A 100 1.92 -1.34 2.99
C THR A 100 2.17 -2.10 1.69
N ASP A 101 2.46 -3.40 1.78
CA ASP A 101 2.71 -4.24 0.62
C ASP A 101 1.47 -5.05 0.24
N ILE A 102 1.33 -5.36 -1.04
CA ILE A 102 0.33 -6.29 -1.55
C ILE A 102 1.05 -7.48 -2.17
N TYR A 103 0.59 -8.66 -1.78
CA TYR A 103 1.17 -9.92 -2.18
C TYR A 103 0.19 -10.74 -3.00
N TRP A 104 0.70 -11.46 -3.97
CA TRP A 104 0.07 -12.60 -4.59
C TRP A 104 0.76 -13.86 -4.06
N HIS A 105 0.03 -14.66 -3.27
CA HIS A 105 0.63 -15.71 -2.44
C HIS A 105 1.84 -15.16 -1.65
N ASP A 106 3.04 -15.70 -1.85
CA ASP A 106 4.27 -15.28 -1.17
C ASP A 106 5.12 -14.28 -1.97
N ARG A 107 4.55 -13.67 -3.04
CA ARG A 107 5.26 -12.78 -3.95
C ARG A 107 4.69 -11.37 -3.95
N LYS A 108 5.56 -10.37 -3.91
CA LYS A 108 5.17 -8.95 -3.85
C LYS A 108 4.77 -8.44 -5.24
N ILE A 109 3.50 -8.03 -5.37
CA ILE A 109 2.98 -7.42 -6.60
C ILE A 109 2.94 -5.89 -6.52
N SER A 110 2.74 -5.31 -5.33
CA SER A 110 2.63 -3.85 -5.13
C SER A 110 3.22 -3.41 -3.81
N GLY A 111 3.64 -2.15 -3.75
CA GLY A 111 4.05 -1.46 -2.53
C GLY A 111 3.56 -0.02 -2.51
N THR A 112 3.25 0.48 -1.31
CA THR A 112 2.76 1.85 -1.12
C THR A 112 3.67 2.64 -0.20
N LEU A 113 4.05 3.84 -0.61
CA LEU A 113 4.74 4.85 0.20
C LEU A 113 3.77 5.98 0.52
N ILE A 114 3.37 6.08 1.79
CA ILE A 114 2.44 7.12 2.24
C ILE A 114 3.21 8.23 2.94
N GLU A 115 2.97 9.47 2.49
CA GLU A 115 3.56 10.68 3.04
C GLU A 115 2.44 11.61 3.52
N THR A 116 2.48 11.98 4.79
CA THR A 116 1.45 12.82 5.41
C THR A 116 2.01 14.15 5.91
N SER A 117 1.17 15.17 5.91
CA SER A 117 1.41 16.40 6.67
C SER A 117 0.28 16.63 7.67
N VAL A 118 0.63 17.23 8.78
CA VAL A 118 -0.28 17.39 9.95
C VAL A 118 -0.57 18.87 10.19
N LYS A 119 -1.80 19.18 10.59
CA LYS A 119 -2.19 20.50 11.10
C LYS A 119 -2.96 20.32 12.40
N GLY A 120 -2.34 20.70 13.51
CA GLY A 120 -2.89 20.43 14.84
C GLY A 120 -2.92 18.90 15.10
N ARG A 121 -4.10 18.35 15.32
CA ARG A 121 -4.32 16.93 15.60
C ARG A 121 -4.83 16.14 14.39
N THR A 122 -5.02 16.77 13.24
CA THR A 122 -5.58 16.12 12.06
C THR A 122 -4.59 16.11 10.89
N LEU A 123 -4.84 15.26 9.92
CA LEU A 123 -4.04 15.17 8.70
C LEU A 123 -4.47 16.27 7.74
N ALA A 124 -3.51 17.12 7.34
CA ALA A 124 -3.76 18.18 6.37
C ALA A 124 -3.64 17.68 4.92
N ARG A 125 -2.68 16.79 4.66
CA ARG A 125 -2.44 16.18 3.34
C ARG A 125 -2.00 14.75 3.52
N CYS A 126 -2.37 13.91 2.55
CA CYS A 126 -1.91 12.54 2.44
C CYS A 126 -1.61 12.24 0.97
N ILE A 127 -0.38 11.80 0.68
CA ILE A 127 0.07 11.36 -0.65
C ILE A 127 0.34 9.87 -0.58
N TYR A 128 -0.35 9.10 -1.41
CA TYR A 128 -0.14 7.67 -1.58
C TYR A 128 0.67 7.45 -2.84
N GLY A 129 1.95 7.12 -2.74
CA GLY A 129 2.75 6.66 -3.86
C GLY A 129 2.64 5.15 -4.00
N ILE A 130 2.09 4.70 -5.08
CA ILE A 130 1.81 3.28 -5.32
C ILE A 130 2.60 2.82 -6.54
N GLY A 131 3.42 1.79 -6.34
CA GLY A 131 4.04 1.03 -7.40
C GLY A 131 3.35 -0.32 -7.54
N LEU A 132 2.80 -0.59 -8.71
CA LEU A 132 2.14 -1.86 -9.03
C LEU A 132 2.81 -2.49 -10.24
N ASN A 133 3.32 -3.71 -10.07
CA ASN A 133 3.93 -4.48 -11.14
C ASN A 133 2.83 -5.05 -12.04
N VAL A 134 2.74 -4.57 -13.27
CA VAL A 134 1.66 -4.95 -14.21
C VAL A 134 2.19 -5.83 -15.33
N ASN A 135 2.97 -5.28 -16.25
CA ASN A 135 3.41 -5.96 -17.48
C ASN A 135 4.91 -6.27 -17.52
N GLN A 136 5.67 -5.93 -16.47
CA GLN A 136 7.09 -6.26 -16.37
C GLN A 136 7.26 -7.77 -16.24
N ARG A 137 8.16 -8.36 -17.04
CA ARG A 137 8.36 -9.80 -17.09
C ARG A 137 9.51 -10.27 -16.22
N GLU A 138 10.56 -9.48 -16.13
CA GLU A 138 11.80 -9.80 -15.41
C GLU A 138 12.12 -8.70 -14.40
N PHE A 139 12.69 -9.09 -13.28
CA PHE A 139 13.09 -8.19 -12.20
C PHE A 139 14.57 -8.39 -11.90
N HIS A 140 15.32 -7.30 -11.74
CA HIS A 140 16.78 -7.31 -11.62
C HIS A 140 17.27 -6.70 -10.30
N SER A 141 16.36 -6.14 -9.48
CA SER A 141 16.72 -5.59 -8.16
C SER A 141 16.84 -6.68 -7.10
N ASP A 142 17.38 -6.31 -5.94
CA ASP A 142 17.49 -7.19 -4.76
C ASP A 142 16.14 -7.41 -4.05
N ALA A 143 15.01 -7.07 -4.68
CA ALA A 143 13.70 -7.36 -4.12
C ALA A 143 13.52 -8.88 -4.00
N PRO A 144 13.18 -9.42 -2.83
CA PRO A 144 13.33 -10.87 -2.58
C PRO A 144 12.36 -11.74 -3.38
N ASN A 145 11.22 -11.21 -3.77
CA ASN A 145 10.15 -12.04 -4.37
C ASN A 145 9.15 -11.21 -5.22
N PRO A 146 9.61 -10.41 -6.18
CA PRO A 146 8.70 -9.61 -6.99
C PRO A 146 7.91 -10.49 -7.96
N VAL A 147 6.70 -10.03 -8.28
CA VAL A 147 5.83 -10.63 -9.31
C VAL A 147 5.04 -9.53 -9.99
N SER A 148 4.71 -9.69 -11.27
CA SER A 148 3.80 -8.81 -11.99
C SER A 148 2.48 -9.51 -12.27
N LEU A 149 1.45 -8.74 -12.60
CA LEU A 149 0.18 -9.28 -13.05
C LEU A 149 0.37 -10.14 -14.31
N TYR A 150 1.24 -9.70 -15.24
CA TYR A 150 1.61 -10.49 -16.40
C TYR A 150 2.20 -11.87 -16.04
N ASN A 151 3.08 -11.93 -15.03
CA ASN A 151 3.65 -13.23 -14.60
C ASN A 151 2.58 -14.17 -14.03
N ILE A 152 1.45 -13.63 -13.56
CA ILE A 152 0.35 -14.39 -12.96
C ILE A 152 -0.62 -14.89 -14.03
N ILE A 153 -1.10 -13.98 -14.88
CA ILE A 153 -2.22 -14.27 -15.81
C ILE A 153 -1.76 -14.53 -17.27
N GLY A 154 -0.50 -14.22 -17.58
CA GLY A 154 0.11 -14.51 -18.92
C GLY A 154 -0.29 -13.55 -20.05
N VAL A 155 -1.07 -12.49 -19.76
CA VAL A 155 -1.51 -11.51 -20.75
C VAL A 155 -1.22 -10.09 -20.29
N GLU A 156 -0.97 -9.17 -21.26
CA GLU A 156 -0.77 -7.76 -20.92
C GLU A 156 -2.08 -7.11 -20.50
N THR A 157 -2.02 -6.29 -19.45
CA THR A 157 -3.14 -5.55 -18.89
C THR A 157 -2.99 -4.07 -19.22
N PRO A 158 -4.02 -3.39 -19.77
CA PRO A 158 -3.98 -1.95 -19.98
C PRO A 158 -3.86 -1.20 -18.65
N THR A 159 -2.75 -0.50 -18.46
CA THR A 159 -2.44 0.16 -17.17
C THR A 159 -3.41 1.30 -16.84
N GLU A 160 -3.88 2.03 -17.83
CA GLU A 160 -4.86 3.12 -17.64
C GLU A 160 -6.21 2.59 -17.14
N GLN A 161 -6.71 1.48 -17.72
CA GLN A 161 -7.93 0.84 -17.26
C GLN A 161 -7.80 0.37 -15.81
N LEU A 162 -6.67 -0.26 -15.47
CA LEU A 162 -6.40 -0.70 -14.10
C LEU A 162 -6.29 0.48 -13.13
N LEU A 163 -5.70 1.61 -13.57
CA LEU A 163 -5.68 2.84 -12.78
C LEU A 163 -7.09 3.34 -12.48
N ASP A 164 -7.95 3.42 -13.49
CA ASP A 164 -9.34 3.88 -13.33
C ASP A 164 -10.11 3.00 -12.32
N GLU A 165 -9.92 1.69 -12.39
CA GLU A 165 -10.52 0.75 -11.43
C GLU A 165 -10.02 0.98 -10.01
N ILE A 166 -8.70 1.16 -9.83
CA ILE A 166 -8.11 1.46 -8.52
C ILE A 166 -8.63 2.79 -7.98
N VAL A 167 -8.71 3.83 -8.81
CA VAL A 167 -9.20 5.17 -8.40
C VAL A 167 -10.66 5.11 -7.95
N GLN A 168 -11.52 4.33 -8.64
CA GLN A 168 -12.91 4.12 -8.21
C GLN A 168 -13.00 3.42 -6.86
N HIS A 169 -12.22 2.35 -6.64
CA HIS A 169 -12.17 1.67 -5.36
C HIS A 169 -11.57 2.55 -4.26
N PHE A 170 -10.54 3.35 -4.60
CA PHE A 170 -9.95 4.29 -3.65
C PHE A 170 -10.95 5.34 -3.20
N ASP A 171 -11.74 5.92 -4.11
CA ASP A 171 -12.82 6.85 -3.76
C ASP A 171 -13.80 6.24 -2.76
N HIS A 172 -14.21 5.00 -3.00
CA HIS A 172 -15.12 4.27 -2.11
C HIS A 172 -14.52 4.11 -0.71
N TYR A 173 -13.32 3.52 -0.59
CA TYR A 173 -12.71 3.25 0.72
C TYR A 173 -12.27 4.52 1.45
N TYR A 174 -11.78 5.52 0.73
CA TYR A 174 -11.46 6.82 1.29
C TYR A 174 -12.70 7.50 1.85
N SER A 175 -13.82 7.49 1.13
CA SER A 175 -15.09 8.04 1.61
C SER A 175 -15.58 7.34 2.88
N LEU A 176 -15.42 6.02 3.00
CA LEU A 176 -15.70 5.29 4.24
C LEU A 176 -14.78 5.74 5.38
N ALA A 177 -13.49 5.95 5.11
CA ALA A 177 -12.52 6.36 6.12
C ALA A 177 -12.87 7.74 6.70
N VAL A 178 -13.08 8.74 5.84
CA VAL A 178 -13.39 10.12 6.27
C VAL A 178 -14.82 10.28 6.80
N GLY A 179 -15.74 9.40 6.37
CA GLY A 179 -17.12 9.31 6.83
C GLY A 179 -17.32 8.61 8.18
N GLY A 180 -16.22 8.19 8.84
CA GLY A 180 -16.30 7.58 10.18
C GLY A 180 -16.58 6.08 10.20
N HIS A 181 -16.57 5.39 9.05
CA HIS A 181 -16.81 3.95 8.93
C HIS A 181 -15.49 3.12 9.05
N SER A 182 -14.58 3.55 9.92
CA SER A 182 -13.27 2.92 10.09
C SER A 182 -13.35 1.45 10.50
N ASP A 183 -14.34 1.05 11.30
CA ASP A 183 -14.46 -0.33 11.78
C ASP A 183 -14.72 -1.31 10.62
N HIS A 184 -15.45 -0.87 9.59
CA HIS A 184 -15.68 -1.66 8.38
C HIS A 184 -14.36 -1.86 7.60
N ILE A 185 -13.56 -0.80 7.45
CA ILE A 185 -12.24 -0.86 6.80
C ILE A 185 -11.31 -1.79 7.57
N VAL A 186 -11.23 -1.63 8.90
CA VAL A 186 -10.40 -2.48 9.78
C VAL A 186 -10.78 -3.94 9.66
N SER A 187 -12.08 -4.25 9.68
CA SER A 187 -12.57 -5.63 9.53
C SER A 187 -12.18 -6.25 8.18
N GLN A 188 -12.37 -5.51 7.07
CA GLN A 188 -11.98 -5.99 5.74
C GLN A 188 -10.47 -6.13 5.59
N TYR A 189 -9.70 -5.18 6.13
CA TYR A 189 -8.24 -5.25 6.11
C TYR A 189 -7.72 -6.48 6.84
N HIS A 190 -8.24 -6.76 8.05
CA HIS A 190 -7.87 -7.95 8.81
C HIS A 190 -8.26 -9.24 8.08
N ALA A 191 -9.42 -9.27 7.41
CA ALA A 191 -9.85 -10.42 6.62
C ALA A 191 -8.92 -10.71 5.44
N ALA A 192 -8.24 -9.68 4.91
CA ALA A 192 -7.35 -9.76 3.76
C ALA A 192 -5.86 -9.88 4.10
N LEU A 193 -5.50 -9.95 5.40
CA LEU A 193 -4.09 -9.99 5.81
C LEU A 193 -3.37 -11.23 5.29
N TYR A 194 -2.18 -11.00 4.74
CA TYR A 194 -1.21 -12.04 4.44
C TYR A 194 -0.78 -12.75 5.73
N ARG A 195 -0.71 -14.07 5.72
CA ARG A 195 -0.40 -14.91 6.90
C ARG A 195 -1.33 -14.67 8.10
N ARG A 196 -2.59 -14.38 7.80
CA ARG A 196 -3.61 -14.17 8.84
C ARG A 196 -3.81 -15.41 9.71
N GLU A 197 -3.84 -16.58 9.09
CA GLU A 197 -4.12 -17.85 9.76
C GLU A 197 -2.81 -18.60 10.08
N GLY A 198 -2.80 -19.30 11.21
CA GLY A 198 -1.71 -20.16 11.61
C GLY A 198 -0.55 -19.44 12.29
N LEU A 199 0.47 -20.22 12.64
CA LEU A 199 1.74 -19.75 13.18
C LEU A 199 2.74 -19.58 12.04
N HIS A 200 3.41 -18.43 12.00
CA HIS A 200 4.43 -18.11 11.00
C HIS A 200 5.69 -17.62 11.69
N LEU A 201 6.82 -17.71 11.00
CA LEU A 201 8.11 -17.28 11.51
C LEU A 201 8.29 -15.77 11.28
N TYR A 202 8.67 -15.09 12.35
CA TYR A 202 9.02 -13.67 12.39
C TYR A 202 10.41 -13.50 12.99
N GLU A 203 11.04 -12.35 12.70
CA GLU A 203 12.31 -11.96 13.27
C GLU A 203 12.19 -10.56 13.87
N ASP A 204 12.51 -10.42 15.15
CA ASP A 204 12.69 -9.13 15.79
C ASP A 204 13.98 -8.50 15.29
N THR A 205 13.88 -7.34 14.63
CA THR A 205 15.03 -6.72 13.94
C THR A 205 16.01 -6.07 14.90
N SER A 206 15.61 -5.81 16.14
CA SER A 206 16.47 -5.21 17.16
C SER A 206 17.38 -6.24 17.83
N THR A 207 16.92 -7.49 17.96
CA THR A 207 17.63 -8.57 18.64
C THR A 207 18.13 -9.65 17.68
N GLY A 208 17.53 -9.77 16.47
CA GLY A 208 17.74 -10.89 15.55
C GLY A 208 17.07 -12.19 16.00
N GLU A 209 16.26 -12.17 17.07
CA GLU A 209 15.52 -13.33 17.56
C GLU A 209 14.45 -13.74 16.55
N GLN A 210 14.46 -15.01 16.15
CA GLN A 210 13.37 -15.60 15.38
C GLN A 210 12.38 -16.30 16.29
N PHE A 211 11.09 -16.07 16.04
CA PHE A 211 10.01 -16.64 16.84
C PHE A 211 8.78 -16.94 15.98
N SER A 212 8.00 -17.93 16.42
CA SER A 212 6.73 -18.29 15.78
C SER A 212 5.57 -17.57 16.45
N ALA A 213 4.75 -16.90 15.65
CA ALA A 213 3.56 -16.20 16.12
C ALA A 213 2.46 -16.19 15.06
N ARG A 214 1.24 -15.89 15.48
CA ARG A 214 0.12 -15.54 14.59
C ARG A 214 -0.18 -14.05 14.68
N ILE A 215 -0.71 -13.49 13.62
CA ILE A 215 -1.22 -12.12 13.66
C ILE A 215 -2.50 -12.11 14.51
N ASP A 216 -2.49 -11.31 15.59
CA ASP A 216 -3.68 -11.05 16.39
C ASP A 216 -4.53 -9.97 15.69
N HIS A 217 -3.96 -8.79 15.49
CA HIS A 217 -4.56 -7.68 14.73
C HIS A 217 -3.52 -6.64 14.34
N VAL A 218 -3.95 -5.68 13.53
CA VAL A 218 -3.23 -4.42 13.26
C VAL A 218 -4.09 -3.27 13.78
N SER A 219 -3.54 -2.45 14.66
CA SER A 219 -4.25 -1.33 15.27
C SER A 219 -4.38 -0.12 14.32
N VAL A 220 -5.31 0.79 14.61
CA VAL A 220 -5.59 1.98 13.78
C VAL A 220 -4.46 3.01 13.77
N ASP A 221 -3.51 2.92 14.70
CA ASP A 221 -2.26 3.68 14.74
C ASP A 221 -1.11 2.98 13.95
N GLY A 222 -1.35 1.76 13.44
CA GLY A 222 -0.46 1.04 12.55
C GLY A 222 0.45 0.00 13.20
N ARG A 223 0.27 -0.33 14.47
CA ARG A 223 1.06 -1.38 15.14
C ARG A 223 0.57 -2.77 14.75
N LEU A 224 1.52 -3.68 14.54
CA LEU A 224 1.24 -5.11 14.35
C LEU A 224 1.28 -5.81 15.72
N HIS A 225 0.18 -6.45 16.08
CA HIS A 225 0.07 -7.24 17.29
C HIS A 225 0.18 -8.72 16.96
N LEU A 226 1.14 -9.40 17.58
CA LEU A 226 1.44 -10.81 17.39
C LEU A 226 1.16 -11.59 18.68
N ALA A 227 0.53 -12.76 18.54
CA ALA A 227 0.33 -13.71 19.63
C ALA A 227 1.23 -14.92 19.42
N LEU A 228 2.13 -15.20 20.38
CA LEU A 228 3.05 -16.30 20.37
C LEU A 228 2.33 -17.61 20.78
N SER A 229 2.96 -18.74 20.52
CA SER A 229 2.41 -20.07 20.83
C SER A 229 2.24 -20.32 22.34
N ASP A 230 3.01 -19.63 23.20
CA ASP A 230 2.91 -19.68 24.66
C ASP A 230 1.84 -18.75 25.25
N GLY A 231 1.10 -18.02 24.40
CA GLY A 231 0.09 -17.03 24.78
C GLY A 231 0.63 -15.62 25.04
N THR A 232 1.95 -15.42 25.00
CA THR A 232 2.55 -14.08 25.10
C THR A 232 2.15 -13.23 23.91
N ARG A 233 1.97 -11.94 24.13
CA ARG A 233 1.69 -10.94 23.08
C ARG A 233 2.86 -9.99 22.91
N ARG A 234 3.20 -9.71 21.66
CA ARG A 234 4.20 -8.69 21.28
C ARG A 234 3.57 -7.70 20.32
N GLU A 235 3.95 -6.43 20.42
CA GLU A 235 3.55 -5.40 19.49
C GLU A 235 4.76 -4.78 18.81
N TYR A 236 4.60 -4.43 17.53
CA TYR A 236 5.70 -3.92 16.73
C TYR A 236 5.26 -2.71 15.90
N THR A 237 6.12 -1.72 15.86
CA THR A 237 6.03 -0.64 14.88
C THR A 237 6.76 -1.03 13.60
N LEU A 238 6.64 -0.17 12.61
CA LEU A 238 7.29 -0.34 11.32
C LEU A 238 8.79 -0.58 11.45
N LYS A 239 9.32 -1.60 10.76
CA LYS A 239 10.72 -2.04 10.73
C LYS A 239 11.22 -2.76 12.00
N GLU A 240 10.46 -2.88 13.06
CA GLU A 240 10.88 -3.60 14.26
C GLU A 240 10.73 -5.12 14.15
N VAL A 241 9.91 -5.58 13.20
CA VAL A 241 9.73 -7.00 12.91
C VAL A 241 9.77 -7.28 11.41
N ARG A 242 10.33 -8.41 11.05
CA ARG A 242 10.40 -8.92 9.68
C ARG A 242 9.65 -10.24 9.58
N PHE A 243 8.85 -10.39 8.52
CA PHE A 243 8.27 -11.67 8.11
C PHE A 243 9.40 -12.52 7.49
N VAL A 244 9.72 -13.65 8.07
CA VAL A 244 10.67 -14.60 7.49
C VAL A 244 9.93 -15.38 6.41
N LEU A 245 10.31 -15.19 5.15
CA LEU A 245 9.77 -15.90 4.00
C LEU A 245 10.62 -17.14 3.77
N ASP A 246 9.98 -18.25 3.43
CA ASP A 246 10.64 -19.53 3.11
C ASP A 246 11.35 -19.46 1.76
#